data_0c7f694973b410109a9e3fb69dab80ba
#
_entry.id   0c7f694973b410109a9e3fb69dab80ba
#
_cell.length_a   1.000
_cell.length_b   1.000
_cell.length_c   1.000
_cell.angle_alpha   90.00
_cell.angle_beta   90.00
_cell.angle_gamma   90.00
#
_symmetry.space_group_name_H-M   'P 1'
#
loop_
_entity.id
_entity.type
_entity.pdbx_description
1 polymer ?
#
loop_
_entity_poly.entity_id
_entity_poly.type
_entity_poly.pdbx_seq_one_letter_code
_entity_poly.pdbx_strand_id
1 'polypeptide(L)'
;MSAPAAPAPALRIGRFGLASPVVLAPMAGVTNVAFRTLCRELEREQQGTVSGLYVCEMITARALVERQPGTLHMATFAPDEDPRSLQLYTVDAEYTYQAARMIVDEDLADHIDINFGCPVPKVTRRGGGSAIPYKRRLFRSIVAAAVRATEGTDIPVTVKMRVGIDDEHHTHLDAGRIAVEEGAQAVALHARTAAQRYSGEADWSQISRLVEHIGAVSDVPVLGNGDIFSAEDAVRMREETGCAGVVIGRGCLGRPWLFAELAAALSGREAPTPPTLGEVSRIMY
;
A
#
# COMPACT_ATOMS: atom_id res chain seq x y z
N MET A 1 29.29 20.39 19.50
CA MET A 1 29.26 19.05 18.86
C MET A 1 27.91 18.94 18.15
N SER A 2 27.89 18.95 16.81
CA SER A 2 26.65 18.74 16.07
C SER A 2 26.18 17.31 16.31
N ALA A 3 24.87 17.14 16.56
CA ALA A 3 24.28 15.81 16.63
C ALA A 3 24.54 15.05 15.32
N PRO A 4 24.79 13.73 15.36
CA PRO A 4 24.95 12.93 14.14
C PRO A 4 23.68 13.08 13.28
N ALA A 5 23.87 13.29 11.98
CA ALA A 5 22.76 13.34 11.03
C ALA A 5 21.92 12.06 11.12
N ALA A 6 20.60 12.20 11.14
CA ALA A 6 19.72 11.03 11.11
C ALA A 6 20.04 10.17 9.87
N PRO A 7 20.00 8.84 9.98
CA PRO A 7 20.23 7.96 8.83
C PRO A 7 19.22 8.25 7.74
N ALA A 8 19.64 8.09 6.47
CA ALA A 8 18.74 8.26 5.33
C ALA A 8 17.58 7.26 5.43
N PRO A 9 16.34 7.66 5.06
CA PRO A 9 15.21 6.74 5.10
C PRO A 9 15.40 5.57 4.14
N ALA A 10 14.96 4.38 4.55
CA ALA A 10 15.04 3.16 3.73
C ALA A 10 14.05 3.17 2.56
N LEU A 11 12.94 3.92 2.68
CA LEU A 11 11.96 4.16 1.62
C LEU A 11 11.43 5.59 1.73
N ARG A 12 11.33 6.28 0.60
CA ARG A 12 10.69 7.59 0.52
C ARG A 12 9.42 7.53 -0.32
N ILE A 13 8.32 8.02 0.25
CA ILE A 13 7.02 8.19 -0.45
C ILE A 13 6.60 9.65 -0.22
N GLY A 14 6.77 10.48 -1.24
CA GLY A 14 6.56 11.91 -1.10
C GLY A 14 7.39 12.50 0.04
N ARG A 15 6.72 13.14 1.02
CA ARG A 15 7.36 13.69 2.22
C ARG A 15 7.80 12.63 3.23
N PHE A 16 7.21 11.43 3.19
CA PHE A 16 7.50 10.40 4.18
C PHE A 16 8.84 9.74 3.93
N GLY A 17 9.70 9.78 4.93
CA GLY A 17 10.91 8.97 5.01
C GLY A 17 10.67 7.81 5.97
N LEU A 18 10.32 6.64 5.45
CA LEU A 18 10.10 5.45 6.25
C LEU A 18 11.44 4.81 6.62
N ALA A 19 11.60 4.47 7.90
CA ALA A 19 12.81 3.82 8.40
C ALA A 19 12.90 2.35 7.96
N SER A 20 11.76 1.72 7.64
CA SER A 20 11.68 0.40 7.03
C SER A 20 10.94 0.45 5.70
N PRO A 21 11.40 -0.26 4.65
CA PRO A 21 10.72 -0.28 3.35
C PRO A 21 9.55 -1.28 3.32
N VAL A 22 8.76 -1.32 4.40
CA VAL A 22 7.64 -2.27 4.60
C VAL A 22 6.32 -1.52 4.64
N VAL A 23 5.34 -2.02 3.90
CA VAL A 23 3.97 -1.48 3.85
C VAL A 23 2.96 -2.58 4.14
N LEU A 24 2.03 -2.35 5.08
CA LEU A 24 0.86 -3.21 5.24
C LEU A 24 -0.10 -3.00 4.07
N ALA A 25 -0.40 -4.05 3.33
CA ALA A 25 -1.39 -4.01 2.25
C ALA A 25 -2.79 -3.72 2.77
N PRO A 26 -3.57 -2.85 2.10
CA PRO A 26 -4.99 -2.68 2.41
C PRO A 26 -5.76 -3.98 2.12
N MET A 27 -6.45 -4.51 3.12
CA MET A 27 -7.23 -5.74 3.03
C MET A 27 -8.63 -5.53 3.62
N ALA A 28 -9.67 -5.58 2.77
CA ALA A 28 -11.06 -5.36 3.16
C ALA A 28 -11.49 -6.32 4.28
N GLY A 29 -12.05 -5.78 5.35
CA GLY A 29 -12.47 -6.52 6.53
C GLY A 29 -11.33 -7.00 7.44
N VAL A 30 -10.08 -6.63 7.16
CA VAL A 30 -8.89 -7.04 7.92
C VAL A 30 -8.14 -5.84 8.46
N THR A 31 -7.70 -4.91 7.60
CA THR A 31 -6.84 -3.81 8.02
C THR A 31 -7.62 -2.61 8.56
N ASN A 32 -8.60 -2.90 9.42
CA ASN A 32 -9.28 -1.91 10.26
C ASN A 32 -8.33 -1.33 11.32
N VAL A 33 -8.79 -0.32 12.05
CA VAL A 33 -7.97 0.35 13.07
C VAL A 33 -7.39 -0.63 14.11
N ALA A 34 -8.17 -1.59 14.57
CA ALA A 34 -7.71 -2.54 15.61
C ALA A 34 -6.55 -3.41 15.13
N PHE A 35 -6.63 -3.96 13.91
CA PHE A 35 -5.55 -4.78 13.34
C PHE A 35 -4.28 -3.96 13.08
N ARG A 36 -4.42 -2.74 12.55
CA ARG A 36 -3.26 -1.85 12.33
C ARG A 36 -2.60 -1.46 13.64
N THR A 37 -3.41 -1.12 14.67
CA THR A 37 -2.89 -0.83 16.02
C THR A 37 -2.09 -2.00 16.57
N LEU A 38 -2.65 -3.21 16.51
CA LEU A 38 -1.96 -4.42 16.98
C LEU A 38 -0.61 -4.65 16.27
N CYS A 39 -0.57 -4.52 14.94
CA CYS A 39 0.67 -4.68 14.19
C CYS A 39 1.71 -3.61 14.59
N ARG A 40 1.29 -2.35 14.77
CA ARG A 40 2.16 -1.23 15.15
C ARG A 40 2.66 -1.35 16.59
N GLU A 41 1.82 -1.77 17.53
CA GLU A 41 2.21 -2.02 18.92
C GLU A 41 3.28 -3.10 19.01
N LEU A 42 3.07 -4.23 18.35
CA LEU A 42 4.04 -5.33 18.33
C LEU A 42 5.36 -4.95 17.63
N GLU A 43 5.31 -4.15 16.56
CA GLU A 43 6.53 -3.62 15.95
C GLU A 43 7.26 -2.70 16.94
N ARG A 44 6.53 -1.79 17.60
CA ARG A 44 7.10 -0.87 18.60
C ARG A 44 7.71 -1.59 19.78
N GLU A 45 7.03 -2.61 20.31
CA GLU A 45 7.54 -3.43 21.41
C GLU A 45 8.86 -4.13 21.07
N GLN A 46 8.98 -4.64 19.84
CA GLN A 46 10.14 -5.43 19.44
C GLN A 46 11.26 -4.58 18.83
N GLN A 47 10.95 -3.44 18.20
CA GLN A 47 11.92 -2.60 17.50
C GLN A 47 12.14 -1.22 18.14
N GLY A 48 11.38 -0.87 19.17
CA GLY A 48 11.41 0.44 19.83
C GLY A 48 10.70 1.56 19.06
N THR A 49 10.26 1.29 17.82
CA THR A 49 9.60 2.28 16.96
C THR A 49 8.70 1.60 15.95
N VAL A 50 7.75 2.36 15.40
CA VAL A 50 7.02 2.00 14.19
C VAL A 50 7.76 2.56 13.00
N SER A 51 8.14 1.72 12.05
CA SER A 51 9.07 2.10 10.98
C SER A 51 8.48 2.00 9.56
N GLY A 52 7.40 1.22 9.39
CA GLY A 52 6.69 0.98 8.14
C GLY A 52 5.46 1.86 7.94
N LEU A 53 4.73 1.64 6.83
CA LEU A 53 3.47 2.30 6.52
C LEU A 53 2.31 1.30 6.66
N TYR A 54 1.26 1.68 7.39
CA TYR A 54 0.09 0.83 7.64
C TYR A 54 -1.13 1.39 6.93
N VAL A 55 -1.52 0.76 5.80
CA VAL A 55 -2.63 1.24 4.98
C VAL A 55 -3.95 0.67 5.47
N CYS A 56 -4.98 1.53 5.67
CA CYS A 56 -6.31 1.08 6.06
C CYS A 56 -7.00 0.29 4.93
N GLU A 57 -8.07 -0.39 5.27
CA GLU A 57 -8.89 -1.10 4.30
C GLU A 57 -9.53 -0.15 3.25
N MET A 58 -9.98 -0.72 2.13
CA MET A 58 -10.51 0.00 0.99
C MET A 58 -11.79 0.80 1.33
N ILE A 59 -11.72 2.12 1.23
CA ILE A 59 -12.82 3.07 1.44
C ILE A 59 -13.42 3.48 0.11
N THR A 60 -14.74 3.34 -0.06
CA THR A 60 -15.41 3.78 -1.29
C THR A 60 -15.51 5.30 -1.32
N ALA A 61 -14.91 5.95 -2.32
CA ALA A 61 -14.87 7.41 -2.44
C ALA A 61 -16.28 8.04 -2.40
N ARG A 62 -17.22 7.51 -3.17
CA ARG A 62 -18.60 7.98 -3.17
C ARG A 62 -19.27 7.88 -1.78
N ALA A 63 -19.08 6.75 -1.08
CA ALA A 63 -19.68 6.56 0.25
C ALA A 63 -19.03 7.47 1.30
N LEU A 64 -17.75 7.82 1.13
CA LEU A 64 -17.06 8.80 1.98
C LEU A 64 -17.65 10.21 1.76
N VAL A 65 -17.80 10.65 0.51
CA VAL A 65 -18.41 11.95 0.15
C VAL A 65 -19.87 12.04 0.64
N GLU A 66 -20.64 10.96 0.50
CA GLU A 66 -22.03 10.86 0.99
C GLU A 66 -22.08 10.68 2.53
N ARG A 67 -20.95 10.69 3.24
CA ARG A 67 -20.82 10.58 4.70
C ARG A 67 -21.56 9.38 5.30
N GLN A 68 -21.50 8.24 4.60
CA GLN A 68 -22.13 7.02 5.11
C GLN A 68 -21.46 6.60 6.45
N PRO A 69 -22.24 6.39 7.55
CA PRO A 69 -21.66 6.17 8.87
C PRO A 69 -20.67 5.01 8.94
N GLY A 70 -20.96 3.88 8.28
CA GLY A 70 -20.06 2.74 8.19
C GLY A 70 -18.75 3.07 7.49
N THR A 71 -18.78 3.90 6.44
CA THR A 71 -17.58 4.33 5.71
C THR A 71 -16.73 5.29 6.55
N LEU A 72 -17.34 6.22 7.25
CA LEU A 72 -16.63 7.12 8.17
C LEU A 72 -15.96 6.33 9.29
N HIS A 73 -16.64 5.31 9.83
CA HIS A 73 -16.03 4.42 10.84
C HIS A 73 -14.83 3.64 10.29
N MET A 74 -14.90 3.15 9.06
CA MET A 74 -13.76 2.46 8.41
C MET A 74 -12.57 3.40 8.17
N ALA A 75 -12.81 4.69 7.99
CA ALA A 75 -11.78 5.72 7.78
C ALA A 75 -11.19 6.26 9.09
N THR A 76 -11.33 5.54 10.21
CA THR A 76 -10.76 5.96 11.50
C THR A 76 -9.35 5.43 11.69
N PHE A 77 -8.55 6.20 12.43
CA PHE A 77 -7.18 5.90 12.81
C PHE A 77 -7.02 5.96 14.33
N ALA A 78 -6.02 5.24 14.86
CA ALA A 78 -5.67 5.37 16.27
C ALA A 78 -5.04 6.75 16.54
N PRO A 79 -5.16 7.32 17.74
CA PRO A 79 -4.63 8.65 18.05
C PRO A 79 -3.11 8.80 17.84
N ASP A 80 -2.36 7.70 17.92
CA ASP A 80 -0.92 7.61 17.73
C ASP A 80 -0.52 7.05 16.35
N GLU A 81 -1.47 6.90 15.42
CA GLU A 81 -1.21 6.37 14.08
C GLU A 81 -0.69 7.49 13.15
N ASP A 82 0.64 7.47 12.93
CA ASP A 82 1.36 8.42 12.10
C ASP A 82 2.38 7.65 11.23
N PRO A 83 2.31 7.82 9.88
CA PRO A 83 1.29 8.53 9.12
C PRO A 83 -0.04 7.74 9.01
N ARG A 84 -1.16 8.47 8.96
CA ARG A 84 -2.49 7.92 8.68
C ARG A 84 -2.62 7.67 7.18
N SER A 85 -2.71 6.41 6.78
CA SER A 85 -2.73 6.01 5.37
C SER A 85 -4.09 5.45 4.96
N LEU A 86 -4.79 6.14 4.05
CA LEU A 86 -6.14 5.81 3.63
C LEU A 86 -6.16 5.32 2.19
N GLN A 87 -6.76 4.13 1.94
CA GLN A 87 -6.95 3.66 0.57
C GLN A 87 -8.36 3.99 0.06
N LEU A 88 -8.44 4.75 -1.03
CA LEU A 88 -9.68 5.01 -1.76
C LEU A 88 -9.94 3.96 -2.85
N TYR A 89 -11.18 3.50 -2.93
CA TYR A 89 -11.75 2.79 -4.07
C TYR A 89 -12.73 3.70 -4.80
N THR A 90 -12.59 3.78 -6.11
CA THR A 90 -13.42 4.63 -6.95
C THR A 90 -13.58 4.04 -8.35
N VAL A 91 -14.58 4.52 -9.09
CA VAL A 91 -14.79 4.27 -10.52
C VAL A 91 -15.09 5.59 -11.27
N ASP A 92 -14.93 6.72 -10.60
CA ASP A 92 -15.33 8.03 -11.06
C ASP A 92 -14.33 9.09 -10.60
N ALA A 93 -13.87 9.93 -11.54
CA ALA A 93 -12.85 10.95 -11.25
C ALA A 93 -13.40 12.10 -10.39
N GLU A 94 -14.69 12.47 -10.54
CA GLU A 94 -15.28 13.54 -9.77
C GLU A 94 -15.43 13.13 -8.29
N TYR A 95 -15.97 11.93 -8.02
CA TYR A 95 -16.00 11.41 -6.65
C TYR A 95 -14.61 11.19 -6.06
N THR A 96 -13.62 10.90 -6.91
CA THR A 96 -12.22 10.80 -6.46
C THR A 96 -11.71 12.14 -5.97
N TYR A 97 -11.93 13.20 -6.77
CA TYR A 97 -11.54 14.55 -6.41
C TYR A 97 -12.23 15.00 -5.11
N GLN A 98 -13.55 14.85 -5.02
CA GLN A 98 -14.31 15.24 -3.85
C GLN A 98 -13.89 14.49 -2.59
N ALA A 99 -13.65 13.17 -2.68
CA ALA A 99 -13.19 12.36 -1.55
C ALA A 99 -11.79 12.76 -1.11
N ALA A 100 -10.86 12.98 -2.05
CA ALA A 100 -9.50 13.41 -1.74
C ALA A 100 -9.49 14.84 -1.15
N ARG A 101 -10.33 15.76 -1.65
CA ARG A 101 -10.52 17.09 -1.03
C ARG A 101 -11.08 16.99 0.38
N MET A 102 -12.08 16.14 0.61
CA MET A 102 -12.61 15.90 1.96
C MET A 102 -11.53 15.38 2.92
N ILE A 103 -10.65 14.47 2.45
CA ILE A 103 -9.53 13.98 3.25
C ILE A 103 -8.59 15.12 3.63
N VAL A 104 -8.27 16.02 2.69
CA VAL A 104 -7.42 17.19 2.92
C VAL A 104 -8.09 18.19 3.85
N ASP A 105 -9.33 18.61 3.53
CA ASP A 105 -10.01 19.73 4.20
C ASP A 105 -10.42 19.39 5.64
N GLU A 106 -10.69 18.10 5.93
CA GLU A 106 -11.10 17.61 7.25
C GLU A 106 -9.96 16.91 7.99
N ASP A 107 -8.73 16.94 7.46
CA ASP A 107 -7.55 16.30 8.06
C ASP A 107 -7.79 14.81 8.42
N LEU A 108 -8.38 14.06 7.49
CA LEU A 108 -8.75 12.66 7.74
C LEU A 108 -7.57 11.71 7.62
N ALA A 109 -6.58 12.01 6.75
CA ALA A 109 -5.40 11.17 6.56
C ALA A 109 -4.20 11.96 6.01
N ASP A 110 -3.01 11.43 6.18
CA ASP A 110 -1.73 12.01 5.76
C ASP A 110 -1.23 11.46 4.42
N HIS A 111 -1.83 10.36 3.94
CA HIS A 111 -1.50 9.66 2.71
C HIS A 111 -2.76 9.08 2.07
N ILE A 112 -2.85 9.18 0.73
CA ILE A 112 -3.94 8.60 -0.06
C ILE A 112 -3.37 7.56 -1.01
N ASP A 113 -3.83 6.31 -0.88
CA ASP A 113 -3.56 5.24 -1.85
C ASP A 113 -4.82 4.97 -2.70
N ILE A 114 -4.67 4.73 -4.00
CA ILE A 114 -5.81 4.45 -4.89
C ILE A 114 -5.82 2.97 -5.27
N ASN A 115 -6.97 2.32 -5.08
CA ASN A 115 -7.16 0.91 -5.37
C ASN A 115 -7.44 0.64 -6.85
N PHE A 116 -6.47 0.04 -7.52
CA PHE A 116 -6.60 -0.51 -8.87
C PHE A 116 -6.28 -2.01 -8.92
N GLY A 117 -6.34 -2.69 -7.77
CA GLY A 117 -5.93 -4.09 -7.67
C GLY A 117 -7.02 -5.05 -7.17
N CYS A 118 -8.20 -4.57 -6.72
CA CYS A 118 -9.25 -5.45 -6.22
C CYS A 118 -9.82 -6.35 -7.32
N PRO A 119 -9.69 -7.71 -7.21
CA PRO A 119 -10.13 -8.64 -8.25
C PRO A 119 -11.54 -9.18 -8.02
N VAL A 120 -12.23 -8.72 -6.95
CA VAL A 120 -13.53 -9.28 -6.54
C VAL A 120 -14.59 -9.03 -7.62
N PRO A 121 -15.38 -10.04 -8.05
CA PRO A 121 -16.37 -9.89 -9.12
C PRO A 121 -17.39 -8.78 -8.88
N LYS A 122 -17.79 -8.53 -7.63
CA LYS A 122 -18.69 -7.40 -7.26
C LYS A 122 -18.09 -6.05 -7.65
N VAL A 123 -16.76 -5.93 -7.65
CA VAL A 123 -16.00 -4.72 -7.99
C VAL A 123 -15.74 -4.67 -9.49
N THR A 124 -15.15 -5.73 -10.06
CA THR A 124 -14.70 -5.76 -11.45
C THR A 124 -15.84 -5.77 -12.47
N ARG A 125 -16.98 -6.43 -12.18
CA ARG A 125 -18.18 -6.38 -13.03
C ARG A 125 -18.76 -4.96 -13.19
N ARG A 126 -18.49 -4.09 -12.22
CA ARG A 126 -18.85 -2.66 -12.30
C ARG A 126 -17.74 -1.81 -12.93
N GLY A 127 -16.72 -2.47 -13.48
CA GLY A 127 -15.59 -1.81 -14.13
C GLY A 127 -14.59 -1.16 -13.18
N GLY A 128 -14.58 -1.54 -11.90
CA GLY A 128 -13.72 -1.00 -10.86
C GLY A 128 -12.51 -1.89 -10.52
N GLY A 129 -11.70 -1.46 -9.57
CA GLY A 129 -10.53 -2.18 -9.09
C GLY A 129 -9.56 -2.53 -10.22
N SER A 130 -9.22 -3.82 -10.35
CA SER A 130 -8.27 -4.31 -11.37
C SER A 130 -8.73 -4.17 -12.84
N ALA A 131 -10.01 -3.82 -13.08
CA ALA A 131 -10.51 -3.55 -14.42
C ALA A 131 -10.25 -2.11 -14.91
N ILE A 132 -9.94 -1.16 -14.01
CA ILE A 132 -9.74 0.25 -14.38
C ILE A 132 -8.47 0.47 -15.22
N PRO A 133 -7.30 -0.11 -14.91
CA PRO A 133 -6.08 0.10 -15.69
C PRO A 133 -6.22 -0.25 -17.18
N TYR A 134 -7.10 -1.18 -17.54
CA TYR A 134 -7.45 -1.48 -18.93
C TYR A 134 -8.13 -0.30 -19.64
N LYS A 135 -8.86 0.54 -18.89
CA LYS A 135 -9.53 1.75 -19.38
C LYS A 135 -8.61 2.96 -19.19
N ARG A 136 -7.54 3.05 -19.95
CA ARG A 136 -6.44 4.03 -19.78
C ARG A 136 -6.91 5.47 -19.51
N ARG A 137 -7.94 5.96 -20.22
CA ARG A 137 -8.47 7.34 -20.05
C ARG A 137 -9.11 7.51 -18.67
N LEU A 138 -9.90 6.54 -18.23
CA LEU A 138 -10.53 6.56 -16.91
C LEU A 138 -9.48 6.44 -15.80
N PHE A 139 -8.52 5.53 -15.95
CA PHE A 139 -7.41 5.40 -15.02
C PHE A 139 -6.66 6.72 -14.84
N ARG A 140 -6.24 7.33 -15.96
CA ARG A 140 -5.57 8.64 -15.99
C ARG A 140 -6.40 9.70 -15.27
N SER A 141 -7.69 9.83 -15.59
CA SER A 141 -8.55 10.85 -14.98
C SER A 141 -8.74 10.68 -13.49
N ILE A 142 -8.76 9.45 -12.98
CA ILE A 142 -8.87 9.16 -11.54
C ILE A 142 -7.59 9.55 -10.82
N VAL A 143 -6.42 9.15 -11.33
CA VAL A 143 -5.12 9.50 -10.72
C VAL A 143 -4.94 11.01 -10.71
N ALA A 144 -5.15 11.67 -11.87
CA ALA A 144 -5.07 13.13 -11.99
C ALA A 144 -6.02 13.85 -11.03
N ALA A 145 -7.23 13.32 -10.84
CA ALA A 145 -8.21 13.91 -9.92
C ALA A 145 -7.74 13.86 -8.46
N ALA A 146 -7.17 12.72 -8.02
CA ALA A 146 -6.63 12.57 -6.68
C ALA A 146 -5.43 13.50 -6.46
N VAL A 147 -4.47 13.52 -7.39
CA VAL A 147 -3.29 14.38 -7.30
C VAL A 147 -3.67 15.86 -7.28
N ARG A 148 -4.54 16.30 -8.19
CA ARG A 148 -5.05 17.69 -8.20
C ARG A 148 -5.75 18.07 -6.89
N ALA A 149 -6.46 17.14 -6.27
CA ALA A 149 -7.14 17.40 -5.01
C ALA A 149 -6.16 17.62 -3.83
N THR A 150 -4.94 17.11 -3.93
CA THR A 150 -3.89 17.29 -2.91
C THR A 150 -2.90 18.40 -3.26
N GLU A 151 -3.07 19.11 -4.38
CA GLU A 151 -2.21 20.26 -4.75
C GLU A 151 -2.16 21.31 -3.64
N GLY A 152 -0.96 21.82 -3.36
CA GLY A 152 -0.73 22.79 -2.30
C GLY A 152 -0.67 22.17 -0.90
N THR A 153 -0.70 20.84 -0.78
CA THR A 153 -0.48 20.11 0.46
C THR A 153 0.72 19.16 0.34
N ASP A 154 1.14 18.61 1.47
CA ASP A 154 2.20 17.61 1.50
C ASP A 154 1.65 16.16 1.47
N ILE A 155 0.35 15.96 1.21
CA ILE A 155 -0.29 14.63 1.20
C ILE A 155 0.05 13.90 -0.10
N PRO A 156 0.88 12.84 -0.06
CA PRO A 156 1.22 12.08 -1.24
C PRO A 156 0.06 11.19 -1.71
N VAL A 157 -0.04 11.01 -3.03
CA VAL A 157 -0.95 10.06 -3.67
C VAL A 157 -0.16 8.89 -4.22
N THR A 158 -0.56 7.67 -3.91
CA THR A 158 0.02 6.43 -4.46
C THR A 158 -1.03 5.58 -5.15
N VAL A 159 -0.59 4.58 -5.89
CA VAL A 159 -1.48 3.63 -6.55
C VAL A 159 -1.08 2.20 -6.25
N LYS A 160 -2.07 1.33 -6.00
CA LYS A 160 -1.86 -0.11 -5.86
C LYS A 160 -2.63 -0.87 -6.93
N MET A 161 -1.93 -1.69 -7.73
CA MET A 161 -2.52 -2.39 -8.86
C MET A 161 -2.09 -3.86 -8.95
N ARG A 162 -2.64 -4.59 -9.92
CA ARG A 162 -2.23 -5.94 -10.34
C ARG A 162 -1.58 -5.90 -11.71
N VAL A 163 -0.99 -7.04 -12.12
CA VAL A 163 -0.36 -7.21 -13.44
C VAL A 163 -1.32 -6.87 -14.58
N GLY A 164 -2.57 -7.26 -14.44
CA GLY A 164 -3.60 -7.04 -15.44
C GLY A 164 -4.89 -7.79 -15.10
N ILE A 165 -5.72 -8.01 -16.10
CA ILE A 165 -6.97 -8.75 -15.99
C ILE A 165 -6.69 -10.25 -15.99
N ASP A 166 -5.96 -10.73 -16.98
CA ASP A 166 -5.57 -12.12 -17.24
C ASP A 166 -4.22 -12.15 -17.97
N ASP A 167 -3.80 -13.31 -18.43
CA ASP A 167 -2.49 -13.50 -19.07
C ASP A 167 -2.39 -12.85 -20.47
N GLU A 168 -3.53 -12.53 -21.10
CA GLU A 168 -3.57 -11.85 -22.40
C GLU A 168 -3.67 -10.32 -22.24
N HIS A 169 -4.11 -9.84 -21.08
CA HIS A 169 -4.40 -8.42 -20.85
C HIS A 169 -3.58 -7.87 -19.67
N HIS A 170 -2.26 -7.81 -19.84
CA HIS A 170 -1.37 -7.14 -18.90
C HIS A 170 -1.47 -5.62 -19.08
N THR A 171 -1.63 -4.91 -17.98
CA THR A 171 -1.85 -3.44 -17.98
C THR A 171 -0.84 -2.67 -17.14
N HIS A 172 -0.07 -3.35 -16.28
CA HIS A 172 0.73 -2.73 -15.22
C HIS A 172 1.82 -1.78 -15.73
N LEU A 173 2.46 -2.06 -16.88
CA LEU A 173 3.52 -1.19 -17.42
C LEU A 173 2.95 0.16 -17.85
N ASP A 174 1.92 0.14 -18.71
CA ASP A 174 1.24 1.36 -19.13
C ASP A 174 0.61 2.11 -17.96
N ALA A 175 -0.07 1.39 -17.05
CA ALA A 175 -0.72 1.99 -15.90
C ALA A 175 0.30 2.60 -14.93
N GLY A 176 1.43 1.93 -14.69
CA GLY A 176 2.52 2.46 -13.87
C GLY A 176 3.07 3.77 -14.43
N ARG A 177 3.34 3.81 -15.75
CA ARG A 177 3.79 5.02 -16.42
C ARG A 177 2.76 6.15 -16.33
N ILE A 178 1.48 5.86 -16.64
CA ILE A 178 0.41 6.86 -16.53
C ILE A 178 0.30 7.39 -15.10
N ALA A 179 0.37 6.52 -14.09
CA ALA A 179 0.29 6.94 -12.70
C ALA A 179 1.41 7.94 -12.33
N VAL A 180 2.62 7.66 -12.76
CA VAL A 180 3.78 8.53 -12.53
C VAL A 180 3.67 9.85 -13.31
N GLU A 181 3.25 9.79 -14.58
CA GLU A 181 2.98 10.99 -15.40
C GLU A 181 1.94 11.91 -14.76
N GLU A 182 0.93 11.36 -14.08
CA GLU A 182 -0.12 12.12 -13.38
C GLU A 182 0.27 12.51 -11.93
N GLY A 183 1.50 12.19 -11.48
CA GLY A 183 2.03 12.65 -10.20
C GLY A 183 1.86 11.69 -9.03
N ALA A 184 1.58 10.40 -9.26
CA ALA A 184 1.65 9.40 -8.21
C ALA A 184 3.07 9.28 -7.66
N GLN A 185 3.21 9.20 -6.33
CA GLN A 185 4.49 9.25 -5.63
C GLN A 185 5.00 7.87 -5.16
N ALA A 186 4.25 6.81 -5.42
CA ALA A 186 4.68 5.42 -5.42
C ALA A 186 3.70 4.56 -6.22
N VAL A 187 4.19 3.42 -6.72
CA VAL A 187 3.39 2.43 -7.44
C VAL A 187 3.61 1.06 -6.81
N ALA A 188 2.56 0.46 -6.25
CA ALA A 188 2.62 -0.89 -5.68
C ALA A 188 2.01 -1.91 -6.65
N LEU A 189 2.76 -2.97 -6.97
CA LEU A 189 2.32 -4.03 -7.88
C LEU A 189 2.14 -5.36 -7.14
N HIS A 190 0.91 -5.88 -7.12
CA HIS A 190 0.68 -7.28 -6.80
C HIS A 190 0.95 -8.13 -8.06
N ALA A 191 1.96 -8.98 -7.98
CA ALA A 191 2.49 -9.77 -9.09
C ALA A 191 1.59 -10.95 -9.49
N ARG A 192 0.29 -10.72 -9.59
CA ARG A 192 -0.76 -11.61 -10.10
C ARG A 192 -1.75 -10.85 -10.96
N THR A 193 -2.38 -11.55 -11.91
CA THR A 193 -3.53 -11.01 -12.63
C THR A 193 -4.81 -11.03 -11.77
N ALA A 194 -5.86 -10.34 -12.22
CA ALA A 194 -7.16 -10.40 -11.56
C ALA A 194 -7.77 -11.81 -11.63
N ALA A 195 -7.59 -12.51 -12.75
CA ALA A 195 -8.09 -13.87 -12.97
C ALA A 195 -7.48 -14.87 -12.00
N GLN A 196 -6.18 -14.78 -11.74
CA GLN A 196 -5.49 -15.62 -10.77
C GLN A 196 -6.02 -15.44 -9.35
N ARG A 197 -6.51 -14.26 -8.98
CA ARG A 197 -6.86 -13.90 -7.59
C ARG A 197 -5.70 -14.20 -6.62
N TYR A 198 -5.69 -15.40 -6.04
CA TYR A 198 -4.67 -15.88 -5.09
C TYR A 198 -4.15 -17.27 -5.45
N SER A 199 -4.57 -17.84 -6.60
CA SER A 199 -4.09 -19.14 -7.09
C SER A 199 -2.73 -19.03 -7.76
N GLY A 200 -2.04 -20.15 -7.86
CA GLY A 200 -0.68 -20.20 -8.40
C GLY A 200 0.32 -19.40 -7.59
N GLU A 201 1.42 -19.04 -8.19
CA GLU A 201 2.49 -18.22 -7.61
C GLU A 201 2.46 -16.80 -8.16
N ALA A 202 2.95 -15.84 -7.38
CA ALA A 202 3.15 -14.47 -7.84
C ALA A 202 4.35 -14.40 -8.77
N ASP A 203 4.17 -13.88 -9.97
CA ASP A 203 5.25 -13.71 -10.95
C ASP A 203 6.05 -12.42 -10.65
N TRP A 204 7.07 -12.56 -9.81
CA TRP A 204 7.92 -11.42 -9.41
C TRP A 204 8.66 -10.76 -10.58
N SER A 205 8.84 -11.47 -11.71
CA SER A 205 9.43 -10.87 -12.92
C SER A 205 8.65 -9.67 -13.43
N GLN A 206 7.33 -9.62 -13.18
CA GLN A 206 6.50 -8.47 -13.55
C GLN A 206 6.81 -7.24 -12.68
N ILE A 207 7.29 -7.45 -11.45
CA ILE A 207 7.77 -6.35 -10.58
C ILE A 207 9.06 -5.80 -11.16
N SER A 208 10.03 -6.65 -11.51
CA SER A 208 11.30 -6.24 -12.14
C SER A 208 11.05 -5.42 -13.41
N ARG A 209 10.15 -5.91 -14.28
CA ARG A 209 9.76 -5.20 -15.51
C ARG A 209 9.15 -3.83 -15.24
N LEU A 210 8.35 -3.70 -14.18
CA LEU A 210 7.76 -2.42 -13.80
C LEU A 210 8.82 -1.47 -13.22
N VAL A 211 9.76 -2.00 -12.41
CA VAL A 211 10.90 -1.21 -11.88
C VAL A 211 11.73 -0.63 -13.02
N GLU A 212 12.11 -1.45 -13.99
CA GLU A 212 12.84 -1.01 -15.19
C GLU A 212 12.05 0.02 -16.00
N HIS A 213 10.76 -0.24 -16.21
CA HIS A 213 9.90 0.60 -17.03
C HIS A 213 9.66 1.99 -16.41
N ILE A 214 9.45 2.07 -15.10
CA ILE A 214 9.33 3.34 -14.38
C ILE A 214 10.69 4.02 -14.24
N GLY A 215 11.74 3.28 -13.89
CA GLY A 215 13.10 3.82 -13.74
C GLY A 215 13.68 4.46 -15.01
N ALA A 216 13.15 4.11 -16.18
CA ALA A 216 13.52 4.76 -17.43
C ALA A 216 12.98 6.20 -17.57
N VAL A 217 11.99 6.60 -16.78
CA VAL A 217 11.28 7.89 -16.90
C VAL A 217 11.16 8.67 -15.60
N SER A 218 11.37 8.04 -14.43
CA SER A 218 11.18 8.65 -13.12
C SER A 218 11.87 7.88 -11.99
N ASP A 219 12.16 8.56 -10.90
CA ASP A 219 12.67 7.98 -9.64
C ASP A 219 11.56 7.57 -8.66
N VAL A 220 10.30 7.55 -9.09
CA VAL A 220 9.16 7.13 -8.26
C VAL A 220 9.33 5.67 -7.84
N PRO A 221 9.28 5.35 -6.52
CA PRO A 221 9.51 4.00 -6.04
C PRO A 221 8.42 3.03 -6.48
N VAL A 222 8.86 1.83 -6.91
CA VAL A 222 7.99 0.68 -7.13
C VAL A 222 8.05 -0.22 -5.89
N LEU A 223 6.88 -0.65 -5.41
CA LEU A 223 6.74 -1.54 -4.26
C LEU A 223 6.25 -2.91 -4.73
N GLY A 224 6.95 -3.97 -4.31
CA GLY A 224 6.62 -5.34 -4.66
C GLY A 224 5.60 -5.96 -3.72
N ASN A 225 4.64 -6.73 -4.26
CA ASN A 225 3.64 -7.45 -3.48
C ASN A 225 3.32 -8.81 -4.12
N GLY A 226 3.12 -9.81 -3.31
CA GLY A 226 2.72 -11.18 -3.69
C GLY A 226 3.65 -12.22 -3.08
N ASP A 227 3.06 -13.19 -2.36
CA ASP A 227 3.72 -14.35 -1.75
C ASP A 227 4.93 -14.01 -0.85
N ILE A 228 4.77 -12.97 -0.05
CA ILE A 228 5.69 -12.65 1.04
C ILE A 228 5.06 -13.18 2.33
N PHE A 229 5.61 -14.26 2.85
CA PHE A 229 5.17 -14.92 4.08
C PHE A 229 6.23 -14.92 5.18
N SER A 230 7.46 -14.53 4.86
CA SER A 230 8.57 -14.45 5.79
C SER A 230 9.45 -13.23 5.51
N ALA A 231 10.39 -12.97 6.42
CA ALA A 231 11.40 -11.93 6.24
C ALA A 231 12.35 -12.24 5.07
N GLU A 232 12.69 -13.51 4.88
CA GLU A 232 13.52 -13.99 3.77
C GLU A 232 12.84 -13.75 2.43
N ASP A 233 11.51 -13.95 2.31
CA ASP A 233 10.77 -13.65 1.09
C ASP A 233 10.84 -12.16 0.75
N ALA A 234 10.78 -11.29 1.77
CA ALA A 234 10.85 -9.85 1.56
C ALA A 234 12.24 -9.38 1.08
N VAL A 235 13.30 -9.93 1.69
CA VAL A 235 14.69 -9.67 1.27
C VAL A 235 14.88 -10.14 -0.17
N ARG A 236 14.53 -11.40 -0.44
CA ARG A 236 14.63 -12.02 -1.76
C ARG A 236 13.85 -11.24 -2.83
N MET A 237 12.62 -10.82 -2.54
CA MET A 237 11.84 -10.00 -3.49
C MET A 237 12.59 -8.73 -3.87
N ARG A 238 13.16 -8.02 -2.92
CA ARG A 238 13.91 -6.79 -3.21
C ARG A 238 15.18 -7.07 -4.02
N GLU A 239 15.91 -8.13 -3.68
CA GLU A 239 17.14 -8.51 -4.38
C GLU A 239 16.87 -8.95 -5.82
N GLU A 240 15.84 -9.79 -6.04
CA GLU A 240 15.49 -10.31 -7.36
C GLU A 240 14.83 -9.27 -8.27
N THR A 241 14.05 -8.33 -7.69
CA THR A 241 13.23 -7.41 -8.50
C THR A 241 13.74 -5.98 -8.56
N GLY A 242 14.62 -5.58 -7.63
CA GLY A 242 15.08 -4.21 -7.50
C GLY A 242 14.01 -3.24 -6.98
N CYS A 243 12.86 -3.73 -6.45
CA CYS A 243 11.82 -2.87 -5.90
C CYS A 243 12.31 -2.12 -4.65
N ALA A 244 11.84 -0.89 -4.48
CA ALA A 244 12.26 -0.01 -3.39
C ALA A 244 11.75 -0.46 -2.02
N GLY A 245 10.63 -1.17 -1.97
CA GLY A 245 10.01 -1.69 -0.76
C GLY A 245 9.02 -2.81 -1.04
N VAL A 246 8.48 -3.40 0.01
CA VAL A 246 7.57 -4.55 -0.05
C VAL A 246 6.23 -4.25 0.59
N VAL A 247 5.17 -4.82 0.02
CA VAL A 247 3.79 -4.67 0.51
C VAL A 247 3.29 -6.04 0.99
N ILE A 248 2.96 -6.14 2.27
CA ILE A 248 2.60 -7.38 2.95
C ILE A 248 1.09 -7.51 3.06
N GLY A 249 0.53 -8.56 2.46
CA GLY A 249 -0.87 -8.91 2.59
C GLY A 249 -1.06 -10.13 3.48
N ARG A 250 -1.47 -11.25 2.90
CA ARG A 250 -1.82 -12.50 3.59
C ARG A 250 -0.75 -13.05 4.54
N GLY A 251 0.54 -12.72 4.33
CA GLY A 251 1.63 -13.18 5.18
C GLY A 251 1.51 -12.75 6.64
N CYS A 252 0.85 -11.62 6.92
CA CYS A 252 0.65 -11.14 8.29
C CYS A 252 -0.64 -11.66 8.95
N LEU A 253 -1.50 -12.41 8.24
CA LEU A 253 -2.72 -12.97 8.82
C LEU A 253 -2.38 -14.01 9.89
N GLY A 254 -2.86 -13.80 11.11
CA GLY A 254 -2.49 -14.60 12.27
C GLY A 254 -1.06 -14.38 12.77
N ARG A 255 -0.31 -13.44 12.19
CA ARG A 255 1.07 -13.10 12.55
C ARG A 255 1.28 -11.59 12.56
N PRO A 256 0.58 -10.82 13.41
CA PRO A 256 0.69 -9.36 13.43
C PRO A 256 2.10 -8.87 13.82
N TRP A 257 2.93 -9.69 14.46
CA TRP A 257 4.34 -9.41 14.80
C TRP A 257 5.29 -9.50 13.59
N LEU A 258 4.84 -9.98 12.42
CA LEU A 258 5.69 -10.15 11.23
C LEU A 258 6.37 -8.82 10.80
N PHE A 259 5.75 -7.68 11.07
CA PHE A 259 6.31 -6.38 10.67
C PHE A 259 7.64 -6.06 11.37
N ALA A 260 7.81 -6.47 12.61
CA ALA A 260 9.08 -6.33 13.33
C ALA A 260 10.19 -7.23 12.74
N GLU A 261 9.84 -8.47 12.36
CA GLU A 261 10.77 -9.38 11.68
C GLU A 261 11.23 -8.79 10.33
N LEU A 262 10.28 -8.29 9.53
CA LEU A 262 10.54 -7.66 8.23
C LEU A 262 11.42 -6.40 8.35
N ALA A 263 11.07 -5.52 9.30
CA ALA A 263 11.81 -4.28 9.52
C ALA A 263 13.26 -4.55 9.93
N ALA A 264 13.50 -5.55 10.77
CA ALA A 264 14.83 -5.97 11.18
C ALA A 264 15.64 -6.53 10.00
N ALA A 265 15.09 -7.52 9.29
CA ALA A 265 15.77 -8.19 8.18
C ALA A 265 16.13 -7.20 7.05
N LEU A 266 15.19 -6.34 6.66
CA LEU A 266 15.41 -5.35 5.60
C LEU A 266 16.34 -4.19 6.02
N SER A 267 16.66 -4.10 7.32
CA SER A 267 17.67 -3.18 7.86
C SER A 267 18.99 -3.86 8.15
N GLY A 268 19.16 -5.13 7.79
CA GLY A 268 20.36 -5.93 8.09
C GLY A 268 20.56 -6.22 9.58
N ARG A 269 19.49 -6.16 10.38
CA ARG A 269 19.49 -6.47 11.81
C ARG A 269 18.98 -7.90 12.03
N GLU A 270 19.36 -8.49 13.16
CA GLU A 270 18.80 -9.77 13.56
C GLU A 270 17.29 -9.68 13.78
N ALA A 271 16.55 -10.63 13.21
CA ALA A 271 15.11 -10.70 13.40
C ALA A 271 14.79 -11.04 14.86
N PRO A 272 13.76 -10.43 15.45
CA PRO A 272 13.31 -10.78 16.78
C PRO A 272 12.82 -12.22 16.83
N THR A 273 13.01 -12.87 17.98
CA THR A 273 12.49 -14.23 18.20
C THR A 273 10.96 -14.23 18.05
N PRO A 274 10.39 -15.12 17.22
CA PRO A 274 8.95 -15.25 17.12
C PRO A 274 8.28 -15.51 18.48
N PRO A 275 7.08 -14.99 18.74
CA PRO A 275 6.41 -15.19 20.00
C PRO A 275 6.09 -16.67 20.26
N THR A 276 6.22 -17.08 21.50
CA THR A 276 5.79 -18.41 21.97
C THR A 276 4.29 -18.56 21.90
N LEU A 277 3.76 -19.78 21.92
CA LEU A 277 2.31 -20.03 21.93
C LEU A 277 1.60 -19.31 23.11
N GLY A 278 2.24 -19.21 24.27
CA GLY A 278 1.70 -18.48 25.42
C GLY A 278 1.63 -16.98 25.19
N GLU A 279 2.57 -16.39 24.48
CA GLU A 279 2.57 -14.98 24.08
C GLU A 279 1.52 -14.72 23.00
N VAL A 280 1.42 -15.58 21.98
CA VAL A 280 0.34 -15.51 20.98
C VAL A 280 -1.03 -15.55 21.64
N SER A 281 -1.23 -16.44 22.64
CA SER A 281 -2.48 -16.49 23.39
C SER A 281 -2.80 -15.17 24.09
N ARG A 282 -1.79 -14.49 24.65
CA ARG A 282 -1.98 -13.17 25.29
C ARG A 282 -2.25 -12.04 24.29
N ILE A 283 -1.71 -12.13 23.09
CA ILE A 283 -1.98 -11.18 22.00
C ILE A 283 -3.44 -11.30 21.52
N MET A 284 -4.04 -12.48 21.63
CA MET A 284 -5.41 -12.75 21.17
C MET A 284 -6.49 -12.41 22.19
N TYR A 285 -6.14 -12.21 23.46
CA TYR A 285 -7.05 -11.86 24.56
C TYR A 285 -6.81 -10.42 25.06
#